data_566e5003242957939c4344fea2a716fc
#
_entry.id   566e5003242957939c4344fea2a716fc
#
_cell.length_a   1.000
_cell.length_b   1.000
_cell.length_c   1.000
_cell.angle_alpha   90.00
_cell.angle_beta   90.00
_cell.angle_gamma   90.00
#
_symmetry.space_group_name_H-M   'P 1'
#
loop_
_entity.id
_entity.type
_entity.pdbx_description
1 polymer ?
#
loop_
_entity_poly.entity_id
_entity_poly.type
_entity_poly.pdbx_seq_one_letter_code
_entity_poly.pdbx_strand_id
1 'polypeptide(L)'
;MTDKTMTAREAVDRLESGMTVGIGGWGSRRKPMALVRALLRTEISDLTVVSYGGPDVGLLAAAGRIRKLVTAFVTLDSIPLEPHYRAARESGAFELMEVDEAMLLWGLRAAANRLPFLPVRAGIGSDVMRVNPGLRTVTSPYPDATSGIREEFVAMPALRLDAALVHLNRADRLGNGQYLGPDPYFDDLFCEAADTAYMSCERIVDTAELTKEAAPQTLLLKRSSVTGVVEAPNGAHFTSCVPDYGREEAFQKLYATTPYADFAERFLGGDESDYQSAIQAWQKEQDQ
;
A
#
# COMPACT_ATOMS: atom_id res chain seq x y z
N MET A 1 -17.60 -20.96 9.98
CA MET A 1 -16.80 -19.82 9.49
C MET A 1 -15.73 -20.39 8.58
N THR A 2 -15.53 -19.81 7.41
CA THR A 2 -14.65 -20.35 6.37
C THR A 2 -13.21 -19.93 6.63
N ASP A 3 -12.27 -20.88 6.57
CA ASP A 3 -10.83 -20.62 6.55
C ASP A 3 -10.49 -19.82 5.28
N LYS A 4 -9.76 -18.73 5.43
CA LYS A 4 -9.36 -17.80 4.35
C LYS A 4 -7.87 -17.87 4.02
N THR A 5 -7.16 -18.84 4.62
CA THR A 5 -5.73 -18.99 4.35
C THR A 5 -5.48 -19.36 2.89
N MET A 6 -4.47 -18.74 2.32
CA MET A 6 -4.02 -18.99 0.95
C MET A 6 -2.54 -18.62 0.81
N THR A 7 -1.96 -19.02 -0.29
CA THR A 7 -0.59 -18.60 -0.67
C THR A 7 -0.58 -17.21 -1.29
N ALA A 8 0.56 -16.55 -1.31
CA ALA A 8 0.73 -15.27 -2.00
C ALA A 8 0.41 -15.39 -3.50
N ARG A 9 0.76 -16.53 -4.12
CA ARG A 9 0.45 -16.82 -5.51
C ARG A 9 -1.06 -16.90 -5.76
N GLU A 10 -1.80 -17.64 -4.94
CA GLU A 10 -3.26 -17.74 -5.05
C GLU A 10 -3.96 -16.39 -4.85
N ALA A 11 -3.39 -15.50 -4.02
CA ALA A 11 -3.92 -14.15 -3.82
C ALA A 11 -3.75 -13.30 -5.07
N VAL A 12 -2.54 -13.27 -5.67
CA VAL A 12 -2.27 -12.44 -6.85
C VAL A 12 -2.85 -13.02 -8.14
N ASP A 13 -3.07 -14.32 -8.24
CA ASP A 13 -3.74 -14.96 -9.38
C ASP A 13 -5.24 -14.56 -9.51
N ARG A 14 -5.78 -13.86 -8.51
CA ARG A 14 -7.13 -13.27 -8.56
C ARG A 14 -7.15 -11.83 -9.07
N LEU A 15 -5.99 -11.25 -9.30
CA LEU A 15 -5.87 -9.93 -9.92
C LEU A 15 -5.84 -10.07 -11.43
N GLU A 16 -6.27 -9.03 -12.13
CA GLU A 16 -6.29 -8.98 -13.58
C GLU A 16 -5.64 -7.67 -14.05
N SER A 17 -5.07 -7.70 -15.25
CA SER A 17 -4.55 -6.49 -15.90
C SER A 17 -5.65 -5.44 -16.05
N GLY A 18 -5.31 -4.18 -15.82
CA GLY A 18 -6.26 -3.06 -15.87
C GLY A 18 -6.97 -2.75 -14.54
N MET A 19 -6.91 -3.62 -13.54
CA MET A 19 -7.51 -3.39 -12.23
C MET A 19 -6.93 -2.16 -11.51
N THR A 20 -7.75 -1.58 -10.62
CA THR A 20 -7.33 -0.59 -9.63
C THR A 20 -6.95 -1.32 -8.34
N VAL A 21 -5.66 -1.32 -8.01
CA VAL A 21 -5.10 -2.02 -6.86
C VAL A 21 -4.64 -1.01 -5.80
N GLY A 22 -5.20 -1.11 -4.62
CA GLY A 22 -4.75 -0.38 -3.44
C GLY A 22 -3.63 -1.12 -2.74
N ILE A 23 -2.54 -0.44 -2.39
CA ILE A 23 -1.42 -1.02 -1.65
C ILE A 23 -1.24 -0.27 -0.34
N GLY A 24 -1.55 -0.95 0.77
CA GLY A 24 -1.48 -0.38 2.12
C GLY A 24 -0.06 -0.13 2.62
N GLY A 25 0.06 0.14 3.91
CA GLY A 25 1.28 0.65 4.52
C GLY A 25 1.55 2.11 4.16
N TRP A 26 2.72 2.63 4.56
CA TRP A 26 3.06 4.04 4.44
C TRP A 26 4.55 4.22 4.13
N GLY A 27 4.90 4.70 2.95
CA GLY A 27 6.30 4.88 2.55
C GLY A 27 7.09 3.58 2.71
N SER A 28 8.04 3.55 3.63
CA SER A 28 8.85 2.38 3.91
C SER A 28 8.43 1.62 5.18
N ARG A 29 7.13 1.54 5.45
CA ARG A 29 6.56 0.94 6.67
C ARG A 29 5.40 0.04 6.32
N ARG A 30 5.47 -1.22 6.76
CA ARG A 30 4.46 -2.27 6.59
C ARG A 30 3.88 -2.39 5.17
N LYS A 31 4.73 -2.23 4.16
CA LYS A 31 4.31 -2.52 2.79
C LYS A 31 4.12 -4.03 2.59
N PRO A 32 3.10 -4.48 1.86
CA PRO A 32 2.86 -5.89 1.58
C PRO A 32 3.83 -6.44 0.54
N MET A 33 5.15 -6.37 0.82
CA MET A 33 6.19 -6.63 -0.17
C MET A 33 6.21 -8.06 -0.69
N ALA A 34 5.83 -9.04 0.14
CA ALA A 34 5.68 -10.43 -0.34
C ALA A 34 4.59 -10.55 -1.41
N LEU A 35 3.45 -9.85 -1.25
CA LEU A 35 2.40 -9.80 -2.25
C LEU A 35 2.82 -8.99 -3.49
N VAL A 36 3.56 -7.91 -3.31
CA VAL A 36 4.13 -7.12 -4.42
C VAL A 36 5.12 -7.96 -5.23
N ARG A 37 6.03 -8.71 -4.56
CA ARG A 37 6.95 -9.63 -5.24
C ARG A 37 6.20 -10.75 -5.96
N ALA A 38 5.15 -11.31 -5.35
CA ALA A 38 4.32 -12.31 -6.00
C ALA A 38 3.63 -11.74 -7.26
N LEU A 39 3.14 -10.50 -7.21
CA LEU A 39 2.55 -9.81 -8.35
C LEU A 39 3.57 -9.57 -9.47
N LEU A 40 4.80 -9.17 -9.14
CA LEU A 40 5.89 -8.97 -10.10
C LEU A 40 6.27 -10.26 -10.86
N ARG A 41 6.02 -11.44 -10.28
CA ARG A 41 6.24 -12.76 -10.89
C ARG A 41 5.11 -13.20 -11.82
N THR A 42 4.09 -12.36 -12.00
CA THR A 42 3.00 -12.56 -12.97
C THR A 42 3.19 -11.68 -14.20
N GLU A 43 2.36 -11.89 -15.22
CA GLU A 43 2.27 -11.00 -16.40
C GLU A 43 1.24 -9.86 -16.22
N ILE A 44 0.64 -9.74 -15.05
CA ILE A 44 -0.35 -8.70 -14.73
C ILE A 44 0.28 -7.32 -14.87
N SER A 45 -0.36 -6.45 -15.62
CA SER A 45 0.13 -5.11 -15.98
C SER A 45 -1.03 -4.14 -16.20
N ASP A 46 -0.74 -2.94 -16.68
CA ASP A 46 -1.75 -1.90 -16.96
C ASP A 46 -2.56 -1.50 -15.72
N LEU A 47 -1.96 -1.61 -14.54
CA LEU A 47 -2.64 -1.37 -13.26
C LEU A 47 -2.84 0.13 -12.99
N THR A 48 -3.97 0.47 -12.37
CA THR A 48 -4.08 1.71 -11.60
C THR A 48 -3.68 1.40 -10.16
N VAL A 49 -2.57 1.97 -9.70
CA VAL A 49 -2.08 1.76 -8.33
C VAL A 49 -2.47 2.94 -7.45
N VAL A 50 -3.06 2.67 -6.28
CA VAL A 50 -3.37 3.66 -5.24
C VAL A 50 -2.53 3.35 -4.02
N SER A 51 -1.60 4.24 -3.63
CA SER A 51 -0.67 3.95 -2.54
C SER A 51 -0.12 5.22 -1.89
N TYR A 52 0.13 5.18 -0.58
CA TYR A 52 1.15 5.99 0.07
C TYR A 52 2.50 5.35 -0.20
N GLY A 53 3.09 5.70 -1.33
CA GLY A 53 4.11 4.92 -2.02
C GLY A 53 5.44 4.78 -1.29
N GLY A 54 6.04 3.66 -1.49
CA GLY A 54 7.38 3.28 -1.09
C GLY A 54 8.01 2.37 -2.15
N PRO A 55 8.78 1.35 -1.76
CA PRO A 55 9.41 0.44 -2.71
C PRO A 55 8.42 -0.41 -3.51
N ASP A 56 7.18 -0.55 -3.05
CA ASP A 56 6.07 -1.13 -3.80
C ASP A 56 5.85 -0.42 -5.13
N VAL A 57 5.72 0.92 -5.07
CA VAL A 57 5.54 1.76 -6.27
C VAL A 57 6.80 1.74 -7.14
N GLY A 58 7.99 1.84 -6.53
CA GLY A 58 9.26 1.83 -7.27
C GLY A 58 9.45 0.55 -8.08
N LEU A 59 9.25 -0.61 -7.46
CA LEU A 59 9.38 -1.91 -8.13
C LEU A 59 8.34 -2.09 -9.25
N LEU A 60 7.06 -1.77 -8.99
CA LEU A 60 6.00 -1.90 -9.99
C LEU A 60 6.18 -0.92 -11.16
N ALA A 61 6.67 0.29 -10.89
CA ALA A 61 6.97 1.29 -11.93
C ALA A 61 8.15 0.85 -12.80
N ALA A 62 9.25 0.39 -12.19
CA ALA A 62 10.42 -0.10 -12.92
C ALA A 62 10.10 -1.34 -13.76
N ALA A 63 9.21 -2.21 -13.28
CA ALA A 63 8.73 -3.38 -14.02
C ALA A 63 7.70 -3.03 -15.12
N GLY A 64 7.30 -1.77 -15.29
CA GLY A 64 6.30 -1.37 -16.29
C GLY A 64 4.89 -1.88 -16.01
N ARG A 65 4.53 -2.12 -14.73
CA ARG A 65 3.23 -2.68 -14.35
C ARG A 65 2.14 -1.62 -14.16
N ILE A 66 2.53 -0.34 -14.04
CA ILE A 66 1.63 0.77 -13.72
C ILE A 66 1.24 1.51 -14.99
N ARG A 67 -0.05 1.60 -15.27
CA ARG A 67 -0.64 2.52 -16.25
C ARG A 67 -0.93 3.89 -15.62
N LYS A 68 -1.45 3.88 -14.39
CA LYS A 68 -1.80 5.07 -13.63
C LYS A 68 -1.42 4.93 -12.17
N LEU A 69 -0.81 5.95 -11.62
CA LEU A 69 -0.52 6.03 -10.18
C LEU A 69 -1.36 7.14 -9.54
N VAL A 70 -2.03 6.82 -8.43
CA VAL A 70 -2.67 7.78 -7.52
C VAL A 70 -1.92 7.73 -6.20
N THR A 71 -1.24 8.81 -5.84
CA THR A 71 -0.36 8.85 -4.67
C THR A 71 -0.30 10.23 -4.05
N ALA A 72 0.02 10.28 -2.77
CA ALA A 72 0.35 11.53 -2.07
C ALA A 72 1.87 11.78 -2.05
N PHE A 73 2.64 10.71 -2.01
CA PHE A 73 4.11 10.73 -2.07
C PHE A 73 4.63 9.34 -2.42
N VAL A 74 5.92 9.27 -2.79
CA VAL A 74 6.67 8.01 -2.89
C VAL A 74 8.05 8.21 -2.25
N THR A 75 8.35 7.46 -1.19
CA THR A 75 9.55 7.64 -0.38
C THR A 75 10.07 6.32 0.22
N LEU A 76 11.36 6.26 0.47
CA LEU A 76 11.98 5.20 1.27
C LEU A 76 12.23 5.66 2.73
N ASP A 77 11.63 6.77 3.15
CA ASP A 77 11.81 7.47 4.43
C ASP A 77 13.23 8.05 4.59
N SER A 78 14.26 7.23 4.77
CA SER A 78 15.67 7.68 4.89
C SER A 78 16.27 8.13 3.56
N ILE A 79 15.70 7.70 2.43
CA ILE A 79 16.03 8.15 1.07
C ILE A 79 14.81 8.87 0.53
N PRO A 80 14.83 10.23 0.44
CA PRO A 80 13.63 11.05 0.23
C PRO A 80 12.89 10.78 -1.08
N LEU A 81 13.62 10.46 -2.14
CA LEU A 81 13.04 10.19 -3.46
C LEU A 81 13.35 8.74 -3.84
N GLU A 82 12.32 7.94 -3.96
CA GLU A 82 12.43 6.59 -4.46
C GLU A 82 12.95 6.63 -5.91
N PRO A 83 14.14 6.07 -6.23
CA PRO A 83 14.84 6.36 -7.49
C PRO A 83 14.19 5.71 -8.72
N HIS A 84 13.62 4.52 -8.57
CA HIS A 84 12.99 3.81 -9.69
C HIS A 84 11.65 4.46 -10.08
N TYR A 85 10.85 4.88 -9.08
CA TYR A 85 9.67 5.70 -9.30
C TYR A 85 10.04 7.02 -9.98
N ARG A 86 11.08 7.69 -9.49
CA ARG A 86 11.53 8.96 -10.06
C ARG A 86 11.91 8.81 -11.52
N ALA A 87 12.71 7.82 -11.86
CA ALA A 87 13.10 7.55 -13.25
C ALA A 87 11.89 7.27 -14.16
N ALA A 88 10.95 6.44 -13.68
CA ALA A 88 9.73 6.13 -14.42
C ALA A 88 8.82 7.39 -14.59
N ARG A 89 8.70 8.23 -13.55
CA ARG A 89 7.97 9.49 -13.61
C ARG A 89 8.59 10.46 -14.61
N GLU A 90 9.91 10.67 -14.57
CA GLU A 90 10.64 11.55 -15.46
C GLU A 90 10.55 11.11 -16.93
N SER A 91 10.49 9.81 -17.19
CA SER A 91 10.29 9.25 -18.54
C SER A 91 8.83 9.27 -19.02
N GLY A 92 7.87 9.63 -18.15
CA GLY A 92 6.46 9.61 -18.50
C GLY A 92 5.87 8.19 -18.67
N ALA A 93 6.41 7.19 -17.95
CA ALA A 93 6.03 5.79 -18.10
C ALA A 93 4.58 5.48 -17.67
N PHE A 94 3.94 6.35 -16.89
CA PHE A 94 2.56 6.19 -16.42
C PHE A 94 1.86 7.55 -16.22
N GLU A 95 0.53 7.52 -16.19
CA GLU A 95 -0.29 8.67 -15.78
C GLU A 95 -0.17 8.88 -14.28
N LEU A 96 0.03 10.11 -13.83
CA LEU A 96 0.16 10.47 -12.42
C LEU A 96 -1.01 11.34 -11.95
N MET A 97 -1.67 10.93 -10.89
CA MET A 97 -2.56 11.74 -10.06
C MET A 97 -1.90 11.94 -8.69
N GLU A 98 -1.10 12.98 -8.56
CA GLU A 98 -0.46 13.36 -7.31
C GLU A 98 -1.38 14.29 -6.53
N VAL A 99 -1.74 13.89 -5.30
CA VAL A 99 -2.65 14.61 -4.43
C VAL A 99 -2.03 14.81 -3.05
N ASP A 100 -2.68 15.60 -2.19
CA ASP A 100 -2.29 15.72 -0.79
C ASP A 100 -2.68 14.44 0.00
N GLU A 101 -1.96 14.16 1.10
CA GLU A 101 -2.20 12.98 1.95
C GLU A 101 -3.65 12.91 2.45
N ALA A 102 -4.20 14.05 2.88
CA ALA A 102 -5.59 14.10 3.34
C ALA A 102 -6.56 13.87 2.17
N MET A 103 -6.26 14.33 0.97
CA MET A 103 -7.09 14.06 -0.20
C MET A 103 -7.14 12.56 -0.52
N LEU A 104 -5.99 11.89 -0.52
CA LEU A 104 -5.93 10.43 -0.74
C LEU A 104 -6.73 9.68 0.33
N LEU A 105 -6.54 10.05 1.61
CA LEU A 105 -7.33 9.52 2.73
C LEU A 105 -8.83 9.71 2.52
N TRP A 106 -9.28 10.91 2.16
CA TRP A 106 -10.70 11.20 1.96
C TRP A 106 -11.28 10.48 0.74
N GLY A 107 -10.48 10.26 -0.30
CA GLY A 107 -10.88 9.46 -1.45
C GLY A 107 -11.12 7.98 -1.08
N LEU A 108 -10.22 7.37 -0.29
CA LEU A 108 -10.41 6.02 0.25
C LEU A 108 -11.61 5.96 1.19
N ARG A 109 -11.77 6.94 2.08
CA ARG A 109 -12.92 7.02 3.00
C ARG A 109 -14.24 7.18 2.28
N ALA A 110 -14.29 7.96 1.21
CA ALA A 110 -15.48 8.06 0.35
C ALA A 110 -15.85 6.69 -0.24
N ALA A 111 -14.87 5.97 -0.76
CA ALA A 111 -15.07 4.63 -1.32
C ALA A 111 -15.54 3.62 -0.25
N ALA A 112 -14.86 3.57 0.90
CA ALA A 112 -15.22 2.71 2.03
C ALA A 112 -16.66 2.94 2.52
N ASN A 113 -17.11 4.21 2.51
CA ASN A 113 -18.48 4.59 2.88
C ASN A 113 -19.50 4.52 1.72
N ARG A 114 -19.08 4.03 0.53
CA ARG A 114 -19.93 3.95 -0.66
C ARG A 114 -20.50 5.32 -1.11
N LEU A 115 -19.78 6.40 -0.80
CA LEU A 115 -20.11 7.76 -1.25
C LEU A 115 -19.42 8.05 -2.59
N PRO A 116 -19.98 8.92 -3.45
CA PRO A 116 -19.34 9.30 -4.72
C PRO A 116 -18.14 10.21 -4.52
N PHE A 117 -18.11 11.01 -3.47
CA PHE A 117 -17.02 11.92 -3.07
C PHE A 117 -17.15 12.32 -1.60
N LEU A 118 -16.09 12.91 -1.06
CA LEU A 118 -16.13 13.65 0.22
C LEU A 118 -15.51 15.03 0.06
N PRO A 119 -16.05 16.07 0.74
CA PRO A 119 -15.44 17.40 0.73
C PRO A 119 -14.19 17.44 1.61
N VAL A 120 -13.11 18.05 1.11
CA VAL A 120 -11.85 18.23 1.83
C VAL A 120 -11.27 19.61 1.56
N ARG A 121 -10.63 20.22 2.59
CA ARG A 121 -9.96 21.52 2.45
C ARG A 121 -8.61 21.41 1.75
N ALA A 122 -7.92 20.29 1.93
CA ALA A 122 -6.63 20.06 1.30
C ALA A 122 -6.72 20.21 -0.21
N GLY A 123 -5.70 20.80 -0.81
CA GLY A 123 -5.64 21.11 -2.23
C GLY A 123 -6.16 22.50 -2.63
N ILE A 124 -7.07 23.11 -1.86
CA ILE A 124 -7.53 24.48 -2.13
C ILE A 124 -6.36 25.48 -1.99
N GLY A 125 -6.20 26.32 -3.00
CA GLY A 125 -5.14 27.34 -3.03
C GLY A 125 -3.75 26.80 -3.34
N SER A 126 -3.63 25.53 -3.75
CA SER A 126 -2.38 24.90 -4.15
C SER A 126 -2.39 24.49 -5.64
N ASP A 127 -1.21 24.11 -6.15
CA ASP A 127 -1.06 23.60 -7.51
C ASP A 127 -1.73 22.23 -7.74
N VAL A 128 -2.11 21.52 -6.69
CA VAL A 128 -2.76 20.21 -6.79
C VAL A 128 -4.00 20.26 -7.70
N MET A 129 -4.80 21.31 -7.58
CA MET A 129 -5.98 21.49 -8.44
C MET A 129 -5.61 21.74 -9.90
N ARG A 130 -4.50 22.45 -10.14
CA ARG A 130 -4.03 22.79 -11.49
C ARG A 130 -3.46 21.56 -12.20
N VAL A 131 -2.70 20.73 -11.48
CA VAL A 131 -2.09 19.51 -12.06
C VAL A 131 -3.06 18.33 -12.14
N ASN A 132 -4.21 18.41 -11.47
CA ASN A 132 -5.28 17.42 -11.54
C ASN A 132 -6.59 18.05 -12.08
N PRO A 133 -6.69 18.37 -13.37
CA PRO A 133 -7.83 19.12 -13.94
C PRO A 133 -9.16 18.35 -13.87
N GLY A 134 -9.13 17.07 -13.53
CA GLY A 134 -10.32 16.26 -13.27
C GLY A 134 -11.00 16.54 -11.92
N LEU A 135 -10.28 17.11 -10.95
CA LEU A 135 -10.85 17.46 -9.65
C LEU A 135 -11.83 18.63 -9.78
N ARG A 136 -12.85 18.64 -8.93
CA ARG A 136 -13.89 19.68 -8.87
C ARG A 136 -13.98 20.21 -7.45
N THR A 137 -14.60 21.40 -7.32
CA THR A 137 -14.94 22.00 -6.03
C THR A 137 -16.43 21.91 -5.74
N VAL A 138 -16.79 22.03 -4.47
CA VAL A 138 -18.16 22.10 -3.99
C VAL A 138 -18.27 23.15 -2.88
N THR A 139 -19.29 24.00 -2.95
CA THR A 139 -19.58 24.99 -1.92
C THR A 139 -20.42 24.36 -0.81
N SER A 140 -20.04 24.60 0.45
CA SER A 140 -20.82 24.14 1.61
C SER A 140 -22.27 24.63 1.52
N PRO A 141 -23.29 23.75 1.72
CA PRO A 141 -24.68 24.17 1.86
C PRO A 141 -24.92 24.94 3.18
N TYR A 142 -24.00 24.80 4.15
CA TYR A 142 -24.09 25.45 5.46
C TYR A 142 -23.10 26.61 5.53
N PRO A 143 -23.55 27.84 5.86
CA PRO A 143 -22.64 28.95 6.11
C PRO A 143 -21.85 28.73 7.41
N ASP A 144 -20.64 29.25 7.45
CA ASP A 144 -19.88 29.36 8.71
C ASP A 144 -20.65 30.20 9.72
N ALA A 145 -20.72 29.73 10.97
CA ALA A 145 -21.55 30.34 12.02
C ALA A 145 -21.09 31.74 12.41
N THR A 146 -19.80 32.07 12.20
CA THR A 146 -19.18 33.35 12.60
C THR A 146 -19.16 34.33 11.45
N SER A 147 -18.69 33.90 10.26
CA SER A 147 -18.51 34.77 9.11
C SER A 147 -19.72 34.86 8.16
N GLY A 148 -20.64 33.91 8.26
CA GLY A 148 -21.74 33.74 7.31
C GLY A 148 -21.35 33.28 5.91
N ILE A 149 -20.05 33.03 5.67
CA ILE A 149 -19.50 32.63 4.37
C ILE A 149 -19.73 31.13 4.14
N ARG A 150 -20.09 30.78 2.91
CA ARG A 150 -20.15 29.39 2.47
C ARG A 150 -18.78 29.01 1.92
N GLU A 151 -18.11 28.11 2.63
CA GLU A 151 -16.77 27.67 2.31
C GLU A 151 -16.76 26.78 1.06
N GLU A 152 -15.70 26.89 0.26
CA GLU A 152 -15.43 26.01 -0.87
C GLU A 152 -14.47 24.87 -0.48
N PHE A 153 -14.76 23.66 -0.94
CA PHE A 153 -13.99 22.44 -0.69
C PHE A 153 -13.64 21.75 -2.01
N VAL A 154 -12.55 21.00 -2.04
CA VAL A 154 -12.36 19.99 -3.10
C VAL A 154 -13.40 18.89 -2.90
N ALA A 155 -14.13 18.55 -3.93
CA ALA A 155 -14.97 17.36 -3.99
C ALA A 155 -14.07 16.16 -4.35
N MET A 156 -13.37 15.61 -3.35
CA MET A 156 -12.45 14.50 -3.59
C MET A 156 -13.22 13.25 -4.01
N PRO A 157 -13.04 12.74 -5.24
CA PRO A 157 -13.77 11.56 -5.72
C PRO A 157 -13.40 10.31 -4.94
N ALA A 158 -14.34 9.38 -4.84
CA ALA A 158 -14.12 8.09 -4.23
C ALA A 158 -13.04 7.31 -4.99
N LEU A 159 -12.01 6.85 -4.29
CA LEU A 159 -10.98 5.96 -4.81
C LEU A 159 -11.42 4.51 -4.61
N ARG A 160 -12.28 4.03 -5.49
CA ARG A 160 -12.74 2.63 -5.47
C ARG A 160 -11.65 1.71 -5.97
N LEU A 161 -11.48 0.57 -5.30
CA LEU A 161 -10.45 -0.40 -5.57
C LEU A 161 -11.11 -1.73 -5.99
N ASP A 162 -10.58 -2.36 -7.02
CA ASP A 162 -10.96 -3.74 -7.37
C ASP A 162 -10.32 -4.72 -6.38
N ALA A 163 -9.08 -4.43 -5.97
CA ALA A 163 -8.37 -5.21 -4.97
C ALA A 163 -7.53 -4.34 -4.03
N ALA A 164 -7.35 -4.80 -2.79
CA ALA A 164 -6.40 -4.22 -1.85
C ALA A 164 -5.38 -5.28 -1.39
N LEU A 165 -4.12 -4.86 -1.29
CA LEU A 165 -3.02 -5.63 -0.73
C LEU A 165 -2.50 -4.91 0.51
N VAL A 166 -2.47 -5.61 1.66
CA VAL A 166 -2.02 -5.05 2.93
C VAL A 166 -1.14 -6.04 3.69
N HIS A 167 -0.37 -5.55 4.66
CA HIS A 167 0.47 -6.40 5.53
C HIS A 167 0.31 -6.01 6.99
N LEU A 168 0.12 -7.00 7.87
CA LEU A 168 -0.01 -6.80 9.31
C LEU A 168 0.92 -7.73 10.10
N ASN A 169 1.07 -7.44 11.40
CA ASN A 169 1.90 -8.26 12.28
C ASN A 169 1.28 -9.64 12.54
N ARG A 170 -0.01 -9.69 12.80
CA ARG A 170 -0.76 -10.93 13.12
C ARG A 170 -2.07 -10.97 12.35
N ALA A 171 -2.49 -12.18 12.06
CA ALA A 171 -3.83 -12.45 11.57
C ALA A 171 -4.37 -13.77 12.15
N ASP A 172 -5.68 -13.97 12.09
CA ASP A 172 -6.26 -15.29 12.25
C ASP A 172 -6.72 -15.85 10.90
N ARG A 173 -7.00 -17.16 10.86
CA ARG A 173 -7.47 -17.85 9.65
C ARG A 173 -8.80 -17.33 9.11
N LEU A 174 -9.55 -16.57 9.91
CA LEU A 174 -10.84 -16.01 9.54
C LEU A 174 -10.73 -14.65 8.87
N GLY A 175 -9.55 -13.99 8.94
CA GLY A 175 -9.28 -12.68 8.36
C GLY A 175 -9.38 -11.51 9.32
N ASN A 176 -9.36 -11.73 10.65
CA ASN A 176 -9.09 -10.65 11.59
C ASN A 176 -7.59 -10.34 11.56
N GLY A 177 -7.26 -9.06 11.43
CA GLY A 177 -5.88 -8.59 11.33
C GLY A 177 -5.51 -7.62 12.43
N GLN A 178 -4.30 -7.75 12.98
CA GLN A 178 -3.78 -6.98 14.09
C GLN A 178 -2.44 -6.34 13.75
N TYR A 179 -2.33 -5.04 13.98
CA TYR A 179 -1.04 -4.35 14.01
C TYR A 179 -0.51 -4.31 15.44
N LEU A 180 0.81 -4.31 15.59
CA LEU A 180 1.48 -4.24 16.90
C LEU A 180 2.38 -3.02 17.03
N GLY A 181 2.67 -2.35 15.92
CA GLY A 181 3.52 -1.16 15.88
C GLY A 181 2.82 0.09 16.41
N PRO A 182 3.50 1.24 16.35
CA PRO A 182 2.97 2.50 16.86
C PRO A 182 1.85 3.10 16.00
N ASP A 183 1.71 2.66 14.75
CA ASP A 183 0.85 3.31 13.77
C ASP A 183 0.01 2.30 12.97
N PRO A 184 -1.33 2.44 12.94
CA PRO A 184 -2.21 1.58 12.14
C PRO A 184 -2.16 1.90 10.65
N TYR A 185 -1.72 3.10 10.26
CA TYR A 185 -1.88 3.68 8.92
C TYR A 185 -3.34 3.68 8.48
N PHE A 186 -3.62 3.36 7.19
CA PHE A 186 -4.97 3.38 6.62
C PHE A 186 -5.34 2.03 5.96
N ASP A 187 -4.76 0.94 6.42
CA ASP A 187 -4.96 -0.38 5.82
C ASP A 187 -6.42 -0.84 5.90
N ASP A 188 -7.14 -0.43 6.95
CA ASP A 188 -8.58 -0.64 7.09
C ASP A 188 -9.37 0.03 5.95
N LEU A 189 -9.05 1.27 5.62
CA LEU A 189 -9.70 2.00 4.53
C LEU A 189 -9.39 1.40 3.16
N PHE A 190 -8.15 0.94 2.92
CA PHE A 190 -7.82 0.20 1.70
C PHE A 190 -8.69 -1.03 1.55
N CYS A 191 -8.80 -1.85 2.61
CA CYS A 191 -9.63 -3.06 2.59
C CYS A 191 -11.13 -2.75 2.43
N GLU A 192 -11.64 -1.71 3.10
CA GLU A 192 -13.06 -1.33 3.04
C GLU A 192 -13.43 -0.62 1.71
N ALA A 193 -12.47 0.00 1.04
CA ALA A 193 -12.65 0.64 -0.28
C ALA A 193 -12.60 -0.36 -1.44
N ALA A 194 -12.12 -1.59 -1.20
CA ALA A 194 -11.93 -2.61 -2.22
C ALA A 194 -13.11 -3.58 -2.34
N ASP A 195 -13.25 -4.18 -3.51
CA ASP A 195 -14.16 -5.30 -3.73
C ASP A 195 -13.58 -6.59 -3.15
N THR A 196 -12.27 -6.76 -3.23
CA THR A 196 -11.54 -7.88 -2.61
C THR A 196 -10.30 -7.36 -1.86
N ALA A 197 -9.95 -7.98 -0.72
CA ALA A 197 -8.76 -7.58 0.03
C ALA A 197 -7.94 -8.80 0.47
N TYR A 198 -6.64 -8.74 0.21
CA TYR A 198 -5.67 -9.79 0.55
C TYR A 198 -4.69 -9.24 1.58
N MET A 199 -4.70 -9.86 2.74
CA MET A 199 -3.84 -9.51 3.86
C MET A 199 -2.72 -10.54 3.99
N SER A 200 -1.47 -10.11 3.82
CA SER A 200 -0.34 -10.88 4.34
C SER A 200 -0.05 -10.51 5.80
N CYS A 201 0.55 -11.43 6.54
CA CYS A 201 0.93 -11.19 7.93
C CYS A 201 2.19 -11.97 8.29
N GLU A 202 2.90 -11.50 9.33
CA GLU A 202 4.09 -12.17 9.83
C GLU A 202 3.77 -13.55 10.41
N ARG A 203 2.60 -13.67 11.08
CA ARG A 203 2.18 -14.92 11.70
C ARG A 203 0.66 -15.03 11.79
N ILE A 204 0.16 -16.21 11.41
CA ILE A 204 -1.22 -16.61 11.67
C ILE A 204 -1.30 -17.21 13.08
N VAL A 205 -2.23 -16.72 13.87
CA VAL A 205 -2.49 -17.20 15.25
C VAL A 205 -3.97 -17.56 15.43
N ASP A 206 -4.28 -18.27 16.50
CA ASP A 206 -5.68 -18.49 16.86
C ASP A 206 -6.36 -17.17 17.24
N THR A 207 -7.65 -17.03 16.91
CA THR A 207 -8.42 -15.80 17.20
C THR A 207 -8.30 -15.36 18.65
N ALA A 208 -8.30 -16.33 19.59
CA ALA A 208 -8.18 -16.06 21.02
C ALA A 208 -6.79 -15.53 21.45
N GLU A 209 -5.76 -15.76 20.64
CA GLU A 209 -4.40 -15.28 20.93
C GLU A 209 -4.23 -13.81 20.58
N LEU A 210 -4.95 -13.28 19.58
CA LEU A 210 -4.84 -11.90 19.15
C LEU A 210 -4.98 -10.89 20.31
N THR A 211 -5.96 -11.10 21.20
CA THR A 211 -6.19 -10.20 22.36
C THR A 211 -5.33 -10.51 23.57
N LYS A 212 -4.52 -11.59 23.54
CA LYS A 212 -3.54 -11.88 24.58
C LYS A 212 -2.19 -11.21 24.29
N GLU A 213 -1.80 -11.11 23.02
CA GLU A 213 -0.52 -10.51 22.62
C GLU A 213 -0.59 -8.97 22.76
N ALA A 214 -1.72 -8.35 22.41
CA ALA A 214 -1.88 -6.89 22.51
C ALA A 214 -3.34 -6.51 22.79
N ALA A 215 -3.54 -5.22 23.11
CA ALA A 215 -4.86 -4.69 23.42
C ALA A 215 -5.84 -4.81 22.25
N PRO A 216 -7.16 -5.01 22.51
CA PRO A 216 -8.17 -5.14 21.45
C PRO A 216 -8.21 -4.00 20.42
N GLN A 217 -7.75 -2.79 20.80
CA GLN A 217 -7.68 -1.63 19.91
C GLN A 217 -6.71 -1.81 18.75
N THR A 218 -5.78 -2.77 18.85
CA THR A 218 -4.84 -3.11 17.79
C THR A 218 -5.43 -4.03 16.72
N LEU A 219 -6.64 -4.53 16.91
CA LEU A 219 -7.40 -5.26 15.89
C LEU A 219 -7.91 -4.27 14.84
N LEU A 220 -7.13 -4.13 13.77
CA LEU A 220 -7.39 -3.15 12.71
C LEU A 220 -8.37 -3.67 11.68
N LEU A 221 -8.12 -4.87 11.15
CA LEU A 221 -8.92 -5.45 10.09
C LEU A 221 -9.96 -6.43 10.63
N LYS A 222 -11.16 -6.29 10.12
CA LYS A 222 -12.28 -7.18 10.40
C LYS A 222 -12.34 -8.29 9.34
N ARG A 223 -12.62 -9.50 9.75
CA ARG A 223 -12.81 -10.64 8.82
C ARG A 223 -13.81 -10.38 7.70
N SER A 224 -14.77 -9.45 7.87
CA SER A 224 -15.73 -9.09 6.83
C SER A 224 -15.12 -8.31 5.68
N SER A 225 -14.01 -7.62 5.92
CA SER A 225 -13.31 -6.78 4.93
C SER A 225 -12.10 -7.48 4.29
N VAL A 226 -11.80 -8.74 4.67
CA VAL A 226 -10.67 -9.49 4.16
C VAL A 226 -11.16 -10.71 3.38
N THR A 227 -10.68 -10.88 2.17
CA THR A 227 -11.01 -12.00 1.28
C THR A 227 -10.06 -13.18 1.49
N GLY A 228 -8.76 -12.92 1.64
CA GLY A 228 -7.71 -13.93 1.80
C GLY A 228 -6.63 -13.52 2.79
N VAL A 229 -6.05 -14.51 3.47
CA VAL A 229 -4.97 -14.35 4.46
C VAL A 229 -3.77 -15.15 4.03
N VAL A 230 -2.61 -14.51 3.98
CA VAL A 230 -1.34 -15.10 3.57
C VAL A 230 -0.35 -15.01 4.73
N GLU A 231 0.13 -16.13 5.24
CA GLU A 231 1.26 -16.11 6.16
C GLU A 231 2.55 -15.86 5.37
N ALA A 232 3.24 -14.79 5.69
CA ALA A 232 4.43 -14.35 4.99
C ALA A 232 5.42 -13.74 6.00
N PRO A 233 6.19 -14.57 6.73
CA PRO A 233 7.23 -14.10 7.63
C PRO A 233 8.24 -13.24 6.88
N ASN A 234 8.65 -12.10 7.48
CA ASN A 234 9.46 -11.08 6.83
C ASN A 234 8.81 -10.51 5.55
N GLY A 235 7.48 -10.55 5.49
CA GLY A 235 6.71 -10.22 4.28
C GLY A 235 6.68 -8.75 3.92
N ALA A 236 6.97 -7.85 4.86
CA ALA A 236 7.13 -6.43 4.59
C ALA A 236 8.57 -6.03 4.21
N HIS A 237 9.54 -6.94 4.27
CA HIS A 237 10.94 -6.66 3.96
C HIS A 237 11.05 -6.10 2.52
N PHE A 238 11.77 -5.03 2.31
CA PHE A 238 12.75 -4.29 3.15
C PHE A 238 12.17 -3.03 3.84
N THR A 239 10.88 -2.97 4.01
CA THR A 239 10.21 -1.98 4.86
C THR A 239 10.10 -2.50 6.29
N SER A 240 9.76 -1.63 7.25
CA SER A 240 9.61 -2.07 8.64
C SER A 240 8.28 -2.77 8.89
N CYS A 241 8.25 -3.72 9.82
CA CYS A 241 7.05 -4.28 10.45
C CYS A 241 7.23 -4.33 11.97
N VAL A 242 7.32 -3.16 12.60
CA VAL A 242 7.56 -3.04 14.04
C VAL A 242 6.40 -3.65 14.83
N PRO A 243 6.63 -4.39 15.94
CA PRO A 243 7.91 -4.67 16.59
C PRO A 243 8.66 -5.89 16.04
N ASP A 244 8.11 -6.62 15.07
CA ASP A 244 8.74 -7.86 14.59
C ASP A 244 10.13 -7.57 13.98
N TYR A 245 10.25 -6.50 13.18
CA TYR A 245 11.55 -6.00 12.67
C TYR A 245 11.49 -4.55 12.23
N GLY A 246 12.67 -3.92 12.22
CA GLY A 246 12.87 -2.57 11.70
C GLY A 246 13.03 -2.54 10.17
N ARG A 247 13.20 -1.35 9.62
CA ARG A 247 13.55 -1.12 8.23
C ARG A 247 15.03 -1.50 8.00
N GLU A 248 15.31 -2.26 6.95
CA GLU A 248 16.69 -2.61 6.59
C GLU A 248 17.32 -1.53 5.69
N GLU A 249 17.88 -0.49 6.31
CA GLU A 249 18.41 0.68 5.59
C GLU A 249 19.57 0.36 4.65
N ALA A 250 20.41 -0.62 5.01
CA ALA A 250 21.51 -1.06 4.14
C ALA A 250 20.96 -1.70 2.86
N PHE A 251 19.92 -2.52 2.97
CA PHE A 251 19.25 -3.11 1.81
C PHE A 251 18.51 -2.07 0.98
N GLN A 252 17.91 -1.06 1.61
CA GLN A 252 17.30 0.07 0.88
C GLN A 252 18.34 0.85 0.06
N LYS A 253 19.54 1.04 0.60
CA LYS A 253 20.64 1.67 -0.14
C LYS A 253 21.06 0.82 -1.33
N LEU A 254 21.23 -0.49 -1.13
CA LEU A 254 21.48 -1.42 -2.22
C LEU A 254 20.41 -1.29 -3.32
N TYR A 255 19.15 -1.42 -2.94
CA TYR A 255 18.01 -1.28 -3.85
C TYR A 255 18.05 0.05 -4.61
N ALA A 256 18.24 1.15 -3.90
CA ALA A 256 18.23 2.49 -4.47
C ALA A 256 19.39 2.81 -5.44
N THR A 257 20.50 2.06 -5.32
CA THR A 257 21.70 2.28 -6.14
C THR A 257 21.90 1.20 -7.20
N THR A 258 21.10 0.14 -7.20
CA THR A 258 21.20 -0.96 -8.16
C THR A 258 20.20 -0.74 -9.30
N PRO A 259 20.61 -0.85 -10.58
CA PRO A 259 19.69 -0.87 -11.71
C PRO A 259 18.61 -1.94 -11.53
N TYR A 260 17.38 -1.62 -11.91
CA TYR A 260 16.26 -2.54 -11.67
C TYR A 260 16.49 -3.95 -12.25
N ALA A 261 17.07 -4.05 -13.44
CA ALA A 261 17.33 -5.36 -14.07
C ALA A 261 18.23 -6.23 -13.21
N ASP A 262 19.34 -5.67 -12.69
CA ASP A 262 20.31 -6.37 -11.85
C ASP A 262 19.70 -6.75 -10.48
N PHE A 263 18.88 -5.83 -9.93
CA PHE A 263 18.15 -6.09 -8.69
C PHE A 263 17.13 -7.22 -8.89
N ALA A 264 16.39 -7.19 -9.99
CA ALA A 264 15.39 -8.20 -10.31
C ALA A 264 16.01 -9.57 -10.55
N GLU A 265 17.12 -9.64 -11.28
CA GLU A 265 17.87 -10.88 -11.49
C GLU A 265 18.33 -11.51 -10.17
N ARG A 266 18.89 -10.68 -9.27
CA ARG A 266 19.43 -11.16 -8.00
C ARG A 266 18.37 -11.55 -6.98
N PHE A 267 17.25 -10.81 -6.90
CA PHE A 267 16.30 -10.91 -5.79
C PHE A 267 14.85 -11.27 -6.18
N LEU A 268 14.46 -11.16 -7.45
CA LEU A 268 13.07 -11.36 -7.85
C LEU A 268 12.86 -12.57 -8.79
N GLY A 269 13.94 -13.21 -9.23
CA GLY A 269 13.89 -14.25 -10.26
C GLY A 269 13.25 -15.58 -9.83
N GLY A 270 13.15 -15.87 -8.55
CA GLY A 270 12.58 -17.09 -7.99
C GLY A 270 11.27 -16.84 -7.22
N ASP A 271 10.92 -17.78 -6.35
CA ASP A 271 9.78 -17.65 -5.44
C ASP A 271 10.12 -16.84 -4.17
N GLU A 272 9.24 -16.83 -3.18
CA GLU A 272 9.48 -16.07 -1.95
C GLU A 272 10.56 -16.71 -1.07
N SER A 273 10.74 -18.04 -1.14
CA SER A 273 11.83 -18.72 -0.42
C SER A 273 13.21 -18.41 -1.01
N ASP A 274 13.27 -18.25 -2.34
CA ASP A 274 14.49 -17.83 -3.03
C ASP A 274 14.85 -16.39 -2.65
N TYR A 275 13.85 -15.49 -2.58
CA TYR A 275 14.06 -14.13 -2.08
C TYR A 275 14.62 -14.12 -0.67
N GLN A 276 14.03 -14.86 0.27
CA GLN A 276 14.51 -14.92 1.65
C GLN A 276 15.92 -15.50 1.73
N SER A 277 16.23 -16.49 0.91
CA SER A 277 17.57 -17.08 0.81
C SER A 277 18.60 -16.08 0.27
N ALA A 278 18.23 -15.31 -0.76
CA ALA A 278 19.09 -14.26 -1.34
C ALA A 278 19.38 -13.13 -0.32
N ILE A 279 18.37 -12.73 0.48
CA ILE A 279 18.57 -11.77 1.57
C ILE A 279 19.56 -12.30 2.61
N GLN A 280 19.38 -13.53 3.07
CA GLN A 280 20.27 -14.12 4.06
C GLN A 280 21.71 -14.25 3.54
N ALA A 281 21.89 -14.57 2.26
CA ALA A 281 23.21 -14.60 1.63
C ALA A 281 23.83 -13.20 1.61
N TRP A 282 23.07 -12.19 1.19
CA TRP A 282 23.52 -10.80 1.15
C TRP A 282 23.89 -10.27 2.56
N GLN A 283 23.08 -10.56 3.58
CA GLN A 283 23.37 -10.15 4.97
C GLN A 283 24.69 -10.74 5.46
N LYS A 284 24.98 -12.01 5.17
CA LYS A 284 26.27 -12.64 5.50
C LYS A 284 27.46 -12.00 4.78
N GLU A 285 27.26 -11.48 3.57
CA GLU A 285 28.30 -10.73 2.84
C GLU A 285 28.60 -9.38 3.52
N GLN A 286 27.62 -8.75 4.20
CA GLN A 286 27.83 -7.48 4.90
C GLN A 286 28.54 -7.62 6.25
N ASP A 287 28.46 -8.81 6.87
CA ASP A 287 29.10 -9.11 8.16
C ASP A 287 30.57 -9.52 8.02
N GLN A 288 31.10 -9.66 6.81
CA GLN A 288 32.49 -9.99 6.50
C GLN A 288 33.35 -8.76 6.19
#